data_5e3b41883a1bd58a521a8c2ae0e218b8
#
_entry.id   5e3b41883a1bd58a521a8c2ae0e218b8
#
_cell.length_a   1.000
_cell.length_b   1.000
_cell.length_c   1.000
_cell.angle_alpha   90.00
_cell.angle_beta   90.00
_cell.angle_gamma   90.00
#
_symmetry.space_group_name_H-M   'P 1'
#
loop_
_entity.id
_entity.type
_entity.pdbx_description
1 polymer ?
#
loop_
_entity_poly.entity_id
_entity_poly.type
_entity_poly.pdbx_seq_one_letter_code
_entity_poly.pdbx_strand_id
1 'polypeptide(L)'
;MALPKKAKWLLVLVPIALILLFVGYEGLRVWWYRGYSVGARTGVIRKLSVRGPPYCKYLAGELVLQGTQPGQPLETWEFSVDDDSDKNPLVKQLHEAEKSGERITLDYRQDLHALFRCTPSEYFVTKTE
;
A
#
# COMPACT_ATOMS: atom_id res chain seq x y z
N MET A 1 2.23 -52.30 2.12
CA MET A 1 1.46 -52.38 0.86
C MET A 1 2.03 -51.43 -0.16
N ALA A 2 2.34 -51.95 -1.32
CA ALA A 2 2.77 -51.11 -2.43
C ALA A 2 1.53 -50.42 -3.04
N LEU A 3 1.54 -49.11 -3.09
CA LEU A 3 0.49 -48.35 -3.76
C LEU A 3 0.55 -48.53 -5.27
N PRO A 4 -0.60 -48.67 -5.96
CA PRO A 4 -0.59 -48.75 -7.42
C PRO A 4 0.00 -47.47 -8.02
N LYS A 5 0.60 -47.57 -9.20
CA LYS A 5 1.26 -46.44 -9.89
C LYS A 5 0.36 -45.22 -9.97
N LYS A 6 -0.94 -45.41 -10.24
CA LYS A 6 -1.94 -44.32 -10.31
C LYS A 6 -2.09 -43.61 -8.98
N ALA A 7 -2.08 -44.32 -7.86
CA ALA A 7 -2.20 -43.70 -6.52
C ALA A 7 -0.95 -42.91 -6.15
N LYS A 8 0.25 -43.30 -6.59
CA LYS A 8 1.48 -42.55 -6.39
C LYS A 8 1.45 -41.20 -7.11
N TRP A 9 0.92 -41.16 -8.31
CA TRP A 9 0.73 -39.92 -9.06
C TRP A 9 -0.26 -38.99 -8.38
N LEU A 10 -1.34 -39.54 -7.84
CA LEU A 10 -2.34 -38.75 -7.07
C LEU A 10 -1.71 -38.10 -5.83
N LEU A 11 -0.82 -38.80 -5.13
CA LEU A 11 -0.13 -38.24 -3.95
C LEU A 11 0.76 -37.04 -4.29
N VAL A 12 1.22 -36.93 -5.52
CA VAL A 12 2.01 -35.79 -6.00
C VAL A 12 1.13 -34.72 -6.60
N LEU A 13 0.15 -35.10 -7.41
CA LEU A 13 -0.69 -34.16 -8.15
C LEU A 13 -1.67 -33.40 -7.24
N VAL A 14 -2.22 -34.04 -6.22
CA VAL A 14 -3.19 -33.41 -5.32
C VAL A 14 -2.59 -32.22 -4.56
N PRO A 15 -1.43 -32.33 -3.89
CA PRO A 15 -0.84 -31.17 -3.23
C PRO A 15 -0.44 -30.07 -4.20
N ILE A 16 0.04 -30.41 -5.39
CA ILE A 16 0.35 -29.43 -6.42
C ILE A 16 -0.90 -28.67 -6.85
N ALA A 17 -2.01 -29.38 -7.08
CA ALA A 17 -3.28 -28.75 -7.44
C ALA A 17 -3.79 -27.83 -6.32
N LEU A 18 -3.67 -28.20 -5.05
CA LEU A 18 -4.05 -27.39 -3.91
C LEU A 18 -3.21 -26.11 -3.81
N ILE A 19 -1.91 -26.21 -4.04
CA ILE A 19 -1.01 -25.06 -4.05
C ILE A 19 -1.39 -24.10 -5.19
N LEU A 20 -1.64 -24.62 -6.38
CA LEU A 20 -2.05 -23.80 -7.52
C LEU A 20 -3.39 -23.11 -7.28
N LEU A 21 -4.35 -23.80 -6.68
CA LEU A 21 -5.63 -23.20 -6.31
C LEU A 21 -5.47 -22.10 -5.28
N PHE A 22 -4.63 -22.30 -4.27
CA PHE A 22 -4.33 -21.30 -3.25
C PHE A 22 -3.67 -20.06 -3.85
N VAL A 23 -2.63 -20.25 -4.67
CA VAL A 23 -1.93 -19.14 -5.35
C VAL A 23 -2.88 -18.39 -6.28
N GLY A 24 -3.70 -19.09 -7.04
CA GLY A 24 -4.70 -18.49 -7.92
C GLY A 24 -5.75 -17.68 -7.15
N TYR A 25 -6.23 -18.20 -6.02
CA TYR A 25 -7.18 -17.51 -5.16
C TYR A 25 -6.59 -16.22 -4.58
N GLU A 26 -5.37 -16.28 -4.03
CA GLU A 26 -4.70 -15.09 -3.48
C GLU A 26 -4.39 -14.05 -4.57
N GLY A 27 -3.96 -14.49 -5.74
CA GLY A 27 -3.75 -13.60 -6.89
C GLY A 27 -5.03 -12.91 -7.33
N LEU A 28 -6.14 -13.62 -7.35
CA LEU A 28 -7.45 -13.06 -7.68
C LEU A 28 -7.91 -12.05 -6.61
N ARG A 29 -7.68 -12.33 -5.34
CA ARG A 29 -7.99 -11.38 -4.26
C ARG A 29 -7.19 -10.09 -4.39
N VAL A 30 -5.88 -10.18 -4.64
CA VAL A 30 -5.03 -9.01 -4.84
C VAL A 30 -5.54 -8.19 -6.01
N TRP A 31 -5.83 -8.84 -7.12
CA TRP A 31 -6.36 -8.15 -8.30
C TRP A 31 -7.71 -7.48 -8.04
N TRP A 32 -8.62 -8.17 -7.34
CA TRP A 32 -9.97 -7.67 -7.06
C TRP A 32 -9.97 -6.47 -6.11
N TYR A 33 -9.11 -6.50 -5.08
CA TYR A 33 -9.06 -5.45 -4.06
C TYR A 33 -8.01 -4.37 -4.35
N ARG A 34 -7.28 -4.49 -5.43
CA ARG A 34 -6.36 -3.45 -5.87
C ARG A 34 -7.16 -2.26 -6.39
N GLY A 35 -6.82 -1.06 -5.89
CA GLY A 35 -7.55 0.13 -6.27
C GLY A 35 -9.01 0.13 -5.81
N TYR A 36 -9.28 -0.48 -4.65
CA TYR A 36 -10.62 -0.55 -4.06
C TYR A 36 -11.27 0.84 -3.95
N SER A 37 -10.49 1.83 -3.61
CA SER A 37 -10.93 3.22 -3.58
C SER A 37 -9.85 4.11 -4.18
N VAL A 38 -10.28 5.03 -5.02
CA VAL A 38 -9.41 6.05 -5.61
C VAL A 38 -10.03 7.41 -5.32
N GLY A 39 -9.25 8.33 -4.83
CA GLY A 39 -9.75 9.66 -4.50
C GLY A 39 -8.62 10.63 -4.22
N ALA A 40 -8.98 11.77 -3.63
CA ALA A 40 -8.04 12.80 -3.27
C ALA A 40 -8.32 13.32 -1.86
N ARG A 41 -7.28 13.72 -1.14
CA ARG A 41 -7.38 14.37 0.16
C ARG A 41 -6.52 15.62 0.17
N THR A 42 -7.06 16.66 0.75
CA THR A 42 -6.40 17.97 0.85
C THR A 42 -6.05 18.27 2.29
N GLY A 43 -4.86 18.77 2.50
CA GLY A 43 -4.41 19.15 3.84
C GLY A 43 -2.96 19.63 3.81
N VAL A 44 -2.34 19.64 4.98
CA VAL A 44 -0.95 20.04 5.18
C VAL A 44 -0.15 18.82 5.62
N ILE A 45 0.97 18.58 4.96
CA ILE A 45 1.88 17.48 5.33
C ILE A 45 2.59 17.86 6.63
N ARG A 46 2.41 17.04 7.64
CA ARG A 46 3.01 17.23 8.96
C ARG A 46 4.33 16.50 9.12
N LYS A 47 4.41 15.29 8.55
CA LYS A 47 5.56 14.42 8.74
C LYS A 47 5.78 13.53 7.53
N LEU A 48 7.03 13.38 7.13
CA LEU A 48 7.47 12.38 6.16
C LEU A 48 8.64 11.61 6.77
N SER A 49 8.61 10.29 6.67
CA SER A 49 9.69 9.45 7.17
C SER A 49 9.82 8.18 6.33
N VAL A 50 11.05 7.71 6.19
CA VAL A 50 11.32 6.41 5.59
C VAL A 50 11.28 5.36 6.69
N ARG A 51 10.44 4.36 6.53
CA ARG A 51 10.22 3.28 7.49
C ARG A 51 10.42 1.94 6.83
N GLY A 52 10.48 0.90 7.63
CA GLY A 52 10.54 -0.48 7.18
C GLY A 52 11.88 -1.14 7.41
N PRO A 53 11.95 -2.47 7.29
CA PRO A 53 13.19 -3.21 7.43
C PRO A 53 14.17 -2.89 6.30
N PRO A 54 15.48 -3.21 6.46
CA PRO A 54 16.48 -2.86 5.44
C PRO A 54 16.20 -3.40 4.02
N TYR A 55 15.46 -4.50 3.95
CA TYR A 55 15.13 -5.15 2.66
C TYR A 55 13.84 -4.61 2.02
N CYS A 56 13.09 -3.76 2.73
CA CYS A 56 11.78 -3.31 2.26
C CYS A 56 11.41 -1.95 2.85
N LYS A 57 12.08 -0.90 2.39
CA LYS A 57 11.84 0.48 2.81
C LYS A 57 10.67 1.09 2.05
N TYR A 58 9.94 1.97 2.72
CA TYR A 58 8.85 2.75 2.11
C TYR A 58 8.80 4.16 2.73
N LEU A 59 8.32 5.12 1.96
CA LEU A 59 8.06 6.47 2.46
C LEU A 59 6.68 6.52 3.07
N ALA A 60 6.59 6.93 4.33
CA ALA A 60 5.34 7.12 5.05
C ALA A 60 5.17 8.59 5.43
N GLY A 61 3.96 9.08 5.35
CA GLY A 61 3.65 10.46 5.71
C GLY A 61 2.34 10.60 6.45
N GLU A 62 2.20 11.74 7.12
CA GLU A 62 0.97 12.15 7.78
C GLU A 62 0.47 13.46 7.19
N LEU A 63 -0.78 13.48 6.81
CA LEU A 63 -1.49 14.66 6.31
C LEU A 63 -2.51 15.12 7.36
N VAL A 64 -2.43 16.38 7.76
CA VAL A 64 -3.47 16.99 8.61
C VAL A 64 -4.59 17.45 7.71
N LEU A 65 -5.76 16.81 7.84
CA LEU A 65 -6.92 17.10 7.01
C LEU A 65 -7.55 18.45 7.38
N GLN A 66 -8.13 19.07 6.38
CA GLN A 66 -8.87 20.32 6.56
C GLN A 66 -10.29 20.10 7.06
N GLY A 67 -10.86 21.19 7.58
CA GLY A 67 -12.24 21.22 8.05
C GLY A 67 -12.40 20.85 9.51
N THR A 68 -11.29 20.73 10.25
CA THR A 68 -11.35 20.57 11.71
C THR A 68 -11.87 21.84 12.35
N GLN A 69 -12.94 21.73 13.11
CA GLN A 69 -13.51 22.88 13.83
C GLN A 69 -12.61 23.25 15.02
N PRO A 70 -12.58 24.54 15.42
CA PRO A 70 -11.84 24.95 16.61
C PRO A 70 -12.28 24.17 17.85
N GLY A 71 -11.31 23.64 18.60
CA GLY A 71 -11.55 22.83 19.79
C GLY A 71 -11.73 21.34 19.57
N GLN A 72 -11.74 20.87 18.33
CA GLN A 72 -11.73 19.45 18.02
C GLN A 72 -10.30 18.91 17.79
N PRO A 73 -10.04 17.63 18.10
CA PRO A 73 -8.74 17.04 17.77
C PRO A 73 -8.49 17.08 16.27
N LEU A 74 -7.24 17.36 15.89
CA LEU A 74 -6.83 17.37 14.48
C LEU A 74 -6.99 15.97 13.90
N GLU A 75 -7.68 15.89 12.78
CA GLU A 75 -7.82 14.65 12.03
C GLU A 75 -6.60 14.46 11.14
N THR A 76 -5.89 13.37 11.33
CA THR A 76 -4.70 13.01 10.54
C THR A 76 -4.98 11.80 9.68
N TRP A 77 -4.34 11.77 8.52
CA TRP A 77 -4.41 10.66 7.60
C TRP A 77 -3.00 10.17 7.27
N GLU A 78 -2.77 8.89 7.48
CA GLU A 78 -1.49 8.26 7.15
C GLU A 78 -1.54 7.70 5.74
N PHE A 79 -0.45 7.92 5.01
CA PHE A 79 -0.30 7.42 3.65
C PHE A 79 1.11 6.88 3.42
N SER A 80 1.28 6.13 2.35
CA SER A 80 2.57 5.60 1.90
C SER A 80 2.81 5.91 0.45
N VAL A 81 4.07 5.86 0.05
CA VAL A 81 4.49 5.98 -1.35
C VAL A 81 5.28 4.72 -1.71
N ASP A 82 4.90 4.07 -2.80
CA ASP A 82 5.49 2.81 -3.26
C ASP A 82 6.98 2.95 -3.60
N ASP A 83 7.34 4.07 -4.21
CA ASP A 83 8.70 4.34 -4.64
C ASP A 83 9.25 5.54 -3.86
N ASP A 84 10.18 5.27 -2.95
CA ASP A 84 10.86 6.27 -2.13
C ASP A 84 12.17 6.77 -2.74
N SER A 85 12.44 6.44 -4.00
CA SER A 85 13.68 6.83 -4.65
C SER A 85 13.77 8.35 -4.84
N ASP A 86 14.99 8.89 -4.72
CA ASP A 86 15.28 10.32 -4.95
C ASP A 86 14.95 10.78 -6.38
N LYS A 87 14.80 9.81 -7.29
CA LYS A 87 14.46 10.08 -8.69
C LYS A 87 12.97 10.29 -8.91
N ASN A 88 12.13 9.90 -7.93
CA ASN A 88 10.70 10.05 -8.04
C ASN A 88 10.30 11.52 -7.82
N PRO A 89 9.72 12.21 -8.83
CA PRO A 89 9.31 13.61 -8.68
C PRO A 89 8.24 13.81 -7.61
N LEU A 90 7.41 12.80 -7.36
CA LEU A 90 6.40 12.82 -6.31
C LEU A 90 7.05 12.97 -4.92
N VAL A 91 8.12 12.24 -4.65
CA VAL A 91 8.84 12.32 -3.38
C VAL A 91 9.41 13.73 -3.15
N LYS A 92 9.98 14.35 -4.18
CA LYS A 92 10.46 15.72 -4.11
C LYS A 92 9.35 16.72 -3.83
N GLN A 93 8.21 16.57 -4.49
CA GLN A 93 7.04 17.44 -4.28
C GLN A 93 6.51 17.32 -2.86
N LEU A 94 6.47 16.11 -2.30
CA LEU A 94 6.05 15.86 -0.92
C LEU A 94 7.01 16.51 0.09
N HIS A 95 8.31 16.40 -0.11
CA HIS A 95 9.30 17.05 0.74
C HIS A 95 9.22 18.57 0.69
N GLU A 96 9.02 19.14 -0.47
CA GLU A 96 8.83 20.58 -0.65
C GLU A 96 7.56 21.06 0.06
N ALA A 97 6.47 20.33 -0.05
CA ALA A 97 5.22 20.65 0.65
C ALA A 97 5.37 20.55 2.17
N GLU A 98 6.12 19.58 2.68
CA GLU A 98 6.43 19.47 4.11
C GLU A 98 7.20 20.69 4.62
N LYS A 99 8.22 21.11 3.88
CA LYS A 99 9.04 22.24 4.27
C LYS A 99 8.30 23.59 4.22
N SER A 100 7.50 23.78 3.19
CA SER A 100 6.75 25.04 3.02
C SER A 100 5.55 25.15 3.92
N GLY A 101 5.01 24.03 4.38
CA GLY A 101 3.76 23.99 5.15
C GLY A 101 2.53 24.38 4.34
N GLU A 102 2.64 24.39 3.02
CA GLU A 102 1.54 24.72 2.13
C GLU A 102 0.50 23.61 2.08
N ARG A 103 -0.72 24.02 1.82
CA ARG A 103 -1.83 23.11 1.58
C ARG A 103 -1.66 22.41 0.23
N ILE A 104 -1.80 21.09 0.23
CA ILE A 104 -1.61 20.27 -0.95
C ILE A 104 -2.73 19.23 -1.07
N THR A 105 -3.08 18.89 -2.29
CA THR A 105 -4.02 17.81 -2.59
C THR A 105 -3.24 16.59 -3.05
N LEU A 106 -3.48 15.46 -2.39
CA LEU A 106 -2.86 14.19 -2.70
C LEU A 106 -3.87 13.23 -3.31
N ASP A 107 -3.61 12.77 -4.51
CA ASP A 107 -4.38 11.69 -5.13
C ASP A 107 -3.89 10.35 -4.59
N TYR A 108 -4.80 9.51 -4.13
CA TYR A 108 -4.46 8.25 -3.51
C TYR A 108 -5.20 7.07 -4.13
N ARG A 109 -4.63 5.90 -3.93
CA ARG A 109 -5.22 4.61 -4.22
C ARG A 109 -5.25 3.79 -2.92
N GLN A 110 -6.38 3.23 -2.58
CA GLN A 110 -6.52 2.30 -1.47
C GLN A 110 -6.50 0.87 -1.98
N ASP A 111 -5.55 0.09 -1.51
CA ASP A 111 -5.45 -1.34 -1.79
C ASP A 111 -5.76 -2.11 -0.50
N LEU A 112 -6.93 -2.76 -0.44
CA LEU A 112 -7.36 -3.51 0.75
C LEU A 112 -6.54 -4.77 0.99
N HIS A 113 -6.06 -5.39 -0.08
CA HIS A 113 -5.26 -6.59 -0.01
C HIS A 113 -4.13 -6.54 -1.01
N ALA A 114 -2.93 -6.75 -0.53
CA ALA A 114 -1.74 -6.81 -1.37
C ALA A 114 -0.75 -7.84 -0.80
N LEU A 115 -0.18 -8.66 -1.68
CA LEU A 115 0.91 -9.55 -1.33
C LEU A 115 2.22 -8.76 -1.31
N PHE A 116 3.14 -9.14 -0.40
CA PHE A 116 4.49 -8.56 -0.32
C PHE A 116 4.53 -7.05 -0.10
N ARG A 117 3.50 -6.53 0.55
CA ARG A 117 3.44 -5.12 0.90
C ARG A 117 4.33 -4.85 2.12
N CYS A 118 5.26 -3.89 1.99
CA CYS A 118 6.16 -3.50 3.06
C CYS A 118 5.49 -2.64 4.12
N THR A 119 4.59 -1.77 3.69
CA THR A 119 3.87 -0.84 4.56
C THR A 119 2.61 -1.46 5.13
N PRO A 120 2.26 -1.18 6.41
CA PRO A 120 0.95 -1.55 6.96
C PRO A 120 -0.19 -0.68 6.43
N SER A 121 0.10 0.46 5.81
CA SER A 121 -0.91 1.34 5.26
C SER A 121 -1.56 0.76 4.01
N GLU A 122 -2.86 0.95 3.89
CA GLU A 122 -3.62 0.60 2.69
C GLU A 122 -3.63 1.72 1.64
N TYR A 123 -3.24 2.94 2.03
CA TYR A 123 -3.30 4.13 1.19
C TYR A 123 -1.95 4.44 0.56
N PHE A 124 -1.95 4.55 -0.75
CA PHE A 124 -0.76 4.90 -1.54
C PHE A 124 -1.01 6.17 -2.32
N VAL A 125 -0.19 7.17 -2.11
CA VAL A 125 -0.24 8.42 -2.87
C VAL A 125 0.38 8.18 -4.24
N THR A 126 -0.36 8.53 -5.27
CA THR A 126 0.05 8.34 -6.66
C THR A 126 0.44 9.64 -7.35
N LYS A 127 -0.13 10.76 -6.91
CA LYS A 127 0.06 12.07 -7.54
C LYS A 127 -0.21 13.20 -6.56
N THR A 128 0.40 14.34 -6.79
CA THR A 128 0.12 15.59 -6.08
C THR A 128 -0.46 16.64 -7.02
N GLU A 129 -1.29 17.48 -6.49
CA GLU A 129 -1.83 18.65 -7.19
C GLU A 129 -1.53 19.95 -6.43
#